data_fbac07c5aefe05c0fd08b7b2d73922aa
#
_entry.id   fbac07c5aefe05c0fd08b7b2d73922aa
#
_cell.length_a   1.000
_cell.length_b   1.000
_cell.length_c   1.000
_cell.angle_alpha   90.00
_cell.angle_beta   90.00
_cell.angle_gamma   90.00
#
_symmetry.space_group_name_H-M   'P 1'
#
loop_
_entity.id
_entity.type
_entity.pdbx_description
1 polymer ?
#
loop_
_entity_poly.entity_id
_entity_poly.type
_entity_poly.pdbx_seq_one_letter_code
_entity_poly.pdbx_strand_id
1 'polypeptide(L)'
;AVRDFILATTYNLNLNTEGASVPVTTNGEGKVVIGIQKIRDGLAAGVSEQQDAALRRSAFIEVNRSQPLNILATFDLPEMTPNCDSRRETTVATQSLWFLNDDQIIQLTNQLSERLFTKYPDKKNKRLNTLFSRLYSTNPRPAERNLISDFLKRQEEHFQRDQNSDWQKKMKADPEASKKRALATLAQVLMASNRFLYID
;
A
#
# COMPACT_ATOMS: atom_id res chain seq x y z
N ALA A 1 4.06 -9.17 -9.02
CA ALA A 1 4.28 -9.76 -7.79
C ALA A 1 4.11 -8.83 -6.58
N VAL A 2 5.09 -8.04 -6.12
CA VAL A 2 4.98 -7.24 -4.86
C VAL A 2 3.77 -6.30 -4.88
N ARG A 3 3.56 -5.53 -5.95
CA ARG A 3 2.40 -4.64 -6.09
C ARG A 3 1.07 -5.39 -5.96
N ASP A 4 0.93 -6.53 -6.64
CA ASP A 4 -0.31 -7.32 -6.58
C ASP A 4 -0.53 -7.88 -5.17
N PHE A 5 0.53 -8.26 -4.48
CA PHE A 5 0.48 -8.70 -3.10
C PHE A 5 0.04 -7.57 -2.14
N ILE A 6 0.58 -6.35 -2.31
CA ILE A 6 0.13 -5.17 -1.57
C ILE A 6 -1.37 -4.92 -1.79
N LEU A 7 -1.82 -4.91 -3.04
CA LEU A 7 -3.22 -4.69 -3.37
C LEU A 7 -4.12 -5.80 -2.80
N ALA A 8 -3.69 -7.06 -2.86
CA ALA A 8 -4.43 -8.19 -2.32
C ALA A 8 -4.54 -8.11 -0.79
N THR A 9 -3.44 -7.81 -0.09
CA THR A 9 -3.43 -7.71 1.38
C THR A 9 -4.29 -6.57 1.89
N THR A 10 -4.39 -5.47 1.12
CA THR A 10 -5.21 -4.29 1.45
C THR A 10 -6.66 -4.38 0.97
N TYR A 11 -7.09 -5.51 0.39
CA TYR A 11 -8.42 -5.72 -0.21
C TYR A 11 -8.73 -4.78 -1.38
N ASN A 12 -7.72 -4.35 -2.12
CA ASN A 12 -7.88 -3.42 -3.24
C ASN A 12 -7.54 -4.07 -4.60
N LEU A 13 -7.13 -5.34 -4.63
CA LEU A 13 -6.80 -6.00 -5.90
C LEU A 13 -8.08 -6.26 -6.72
N ASN A 14 -8.12 -5.68 -7.91
CA ASN A 14 -9.12 -5.98 -8.91
C ASN A 14 -8.66 -7.17 -9.75
N LEU A 15 -9.45 -8.24 -9.76
CA LEU A 15 -9.17 -9.49 -10.49
C LEU A 15 -9.74 -9.50 -11.91
N ASN A 16 -10.36 -8.41 -12.38
CA ASN A 16 -10.87 -8.32 -13.74
C ASN A 16 -9.73 -8.49 -14.75
N THR A 17 -9.89 -9.44 -15.67
CA THR A 17 -8.92 -9.76 -16.73
C THR A 17 -9.29 -9.15 -18.08
N GLU A 18 -10.48 -8.57 -18.20
CA GLU A 18 -10.99 -7.98 -19.44
C GLU A 18 -10.61 -6.50 -19.58
N GLY A 19 -10.58 -6.02 -20.81
CA GLY A 19 -10.37 -4.62 -21.15
C GLY A 19 -8.94 -4.28 -21.57
N ALA A 20 -8.73 -3.00 -21.92
CA ALA A 20 -7.44 -2.50 -22.38
C ALA A 20 -6.35 -2.54 -21.29
N SER A 21 -5.10 -2.46 -21.69
CA SER A 21 -3.97 -2.30 -20.78
C SER A 21 -4.11 -1.02 -19.95
N VAL A 22 -3.58 -1.04 -18.73
CA VAL A 22 -3.60 0.11 -17.81
C VAL A 22 -2.45 1.04 -18.18
N PRO A 23 -2.72 2.26 -18.67
CA PRO A 23 -1.68 3.18 -19.12
C PRO A 23 -0.87 3.73 -17.95
N VAL A 24 0.37 4.12 -18.23
CA VAL A 24 1.25 4.83 -17.29
C VAL A 24 1.51 6.27 -17.77
N THR A 25 1.83 7.15 -16.84
CA THR A 25 2.17 8.54 -17.11
C THR A 25 3.21 9.04 -16.12
N THR A 26 3.91 10.12 -16.47
CA THR A 26 4.82 10.79 -15.54
C THR A 26 4.07 11.88 -14.79
N ASN A 27 4.17 11.88 -13.46
CA ASN A 27 3.59 12.94 -12.62
C ASN A 27 4.49 14.19 -12.59
N GLY A 28 4.02 15.25 -11.92
CA GLY A 28 4.76 16.51 -11.79
C GLY A 28 6.13 16.41 -11.08
N GLU A 29 6.39 15.31 -10.38
CA GLU A 29 7.66 15.02 -9.70
C GLU A 29 8.60 14.14 -10.55
N GLY A 30 8.23 13.85 -11.81
CA GLY A 30 9.01 12.96 -12.68
C GLY A 30 8.86 11.46 -12.39
N LYS A 31 7.98 11.05 -11.46
CA LYS A 31 7.70 9.65 -11.17
C LYS A 31 6.72 9.08 -12.17
N VAL A 32 6.97 7.83 -12.62
CA VAL A 32 6.03 7.09 -13.46
C VAL A 32 4.98 6.43 -12.58
N VAL A 33 3.73 6.82 -12.81
CA VAL A 33 2.55 6.39 -12.04
C VAL A 33 1.46 5.86 -12.97
N ILE A 34 0.43 5.24 -12.41
CA ILE A 34 -0.76 4.84 -13.18
C ILE A 34 -1.43 6.08 -13.78
N GLY A 35 -1.64 6.05 -15.09
CA GLY A 35 -2.21 7.17 -15.84
C GLY A 35 -3.74 7.23 -15.76
N ILE A 36 -4.29 7.52 -14.59
CA ILE A 36 -5.75 7.56 -14.37
C ILE A 36 -6.45 8.50 -15.36
N GLN A 37 -5.86 9.65 -15.68
CA GLN A 37 -6.42 10.56 -16.66
C GLN A 37 -6.45 9.94 -18.08
N LYS A 38 -5.40 9.25 -18.49
CA LYS A 38 -5.36 8.53 -19.78
C LYS A 38 -6.39 7.39 -19.82
N ILE A 39 -6.64 6.72 -18.69
CA ILE A 39 -7.72 5.73 -18.57
C ILE A 39 -9.07 6.43 -18.84
N ARG A 40 -9.28 7.58 -18.23
CA ARG A 40 -10.52 8.37 -18.42
C ARG A 40 -10.70 8.80 -19.86
N ASP A 41 -9.68 9.28 -20.52
CA ASP A 41 -9.73 9.77 -21.91
C ASP A 41 -9.92 8.62 -22.91
N GLY A 42 -9.47 7.41 -22.57
CA GLY A 42 -9.63 6.20 -23.40
C GLY A 42 -10.89 5.38 -23.14
N LEU A 43 -11.50 5.54 -21.98
CA LEU A 43 -12.73 4.85 -21.58
C LEU A 43 -13.80 5.90 -21.31
N ALA A 44 -14.93 5.83 -22.00
CA ALA A 44 -16.11 6.62 -21.67
C ALA A 44 -16.77 6.17 -20.34
N ALA A 45 -15.95 5.79 -19.36
CA ALA A 45 -16.32 5.14 -18.10
C ALA A 45 -16.38 6.14 -16.95
N GLY A 46 -17.19 5.85 -15.94
CA GLY A 46 -17.31 6.65 -14.72
C GLY A 46 -16.04 6.64 -13.85
N VAL A 47 -15.93 7.58 -12.91
CA VAL A 47 -14.75 7.75 -12.05
C VAL A 47 -14.41 6.48 -11.23
N SER A 48 -15.44 5.71 -10.82
CA SER A 48 -15.27 4.44 -10.10
C SER A 48 -14.60 3.35 -10.94
N GLU A 49 -15.01 3.22 -12.19
CA GLU A 49 -14.46 2.21 -13.12
C GLU A 49 -13.00 2.47 -13.47
N GLN A 50 -12.59 3.73 -13.51
CA GLN A 50 -11.20 4.14 -13.75
C GLN A 50 -10.30 3.82 -12.55
N GLN A 51 -10.77 4.04 -11.32
CA GLN A 51 -10.05 3.66 -10.11
C GLN A 51 -9.92 2.15 -10.02
N ASP A 52 -10.98 1.41 -10.35
CA ASP A 52 -10.96 -0.05 -10.38
C ASP A 52 -10.00 -0.61 -11.44
N ALA A 53 -9.90 0.04 -12.60
CA ALA A 53 -8.93 -0.32 -13.64
C ALA A 53 -7.48 -0.11 -13.14
N ALA A 54 -7.22 0.97 -12.40
CA ALA A 54 -5.90 1.24 -11.81
C ALA A 54 -5.48 0.22 -10.74
N LEU A 55 -6.44 -0.52 -10.16
CA LEU A 55 -6.18 -1.55 -9.13
C LEU A 55 -6.05 -2.96 -9.71
N ARG A 56 -6.07 -3.13 -11.03
CA ARG A 56 -5.87 -4.42 -11.71
C ARG A 56 -4.45 -4.97 -11.45
N ARG A 57 -4.28 -6.27 -11.69
CA ARG A 57 -2.99 -6.94 -11.55
C ARG A 57 -1.91 -6.28 -12.40
N SER A 58 -0.67 -6.32 -11.92
CA SER A 58 0.50 -5.72 -12.59
C SER A 58 0.73 -6.24 -14.01
N ALA A 59 0.26 -7.46 -14.32
CA ALA A 59 0.32 -8.03 -15.67
C ALA A 59 -0.48 -7.24 -16.73
N PHE A 60 -1.45 -6.43 -16.31
CA PHE A 60 -2.27 -5.60 -17.19
C PHE A 60 -1.78 -4.14 -17.29
N ILE A 61 -0.68 -3.79 -16.63
CA ILE A 61 -0.10 -2.46 -16.72
C ILE A 61 0.75 -2.38 -17.98
N GLU A 62 0.59 -1.27 -18.70
CA GLU A 62 1.42 -0.96 -19.85
C GLU A 62 2.90 -0.87 -19.44
N VAL A 63 3.77 -1.57 -20.19
CA VAL A 63 5.21 -1.56 -19.93
C VAL A 63 5.87 -0.58 -20.90
N ASN A 64 6.29 0.57 -20.37
CA ASN A 64 7.16 1.47 -21.07
C ASN A 64 8.63 1.11 -20.75
N ARG A 65 9.39 0.65 -21.75
CA ARG A 65 10.79 0.22 -21.57
C ARG A 65 11.70 1.35 -21.07
N SER A 66 11.45 2.56 -21.53
CA SER A 66 12.27 3.72 -21.15
C SER A 66 11.87 4.30 -19.79
N GLN A 67 10.64 4.09 -19.36
CA GLN A 67 10.06 4.66 -18.14
C GLN A 67 9.13 3.64 -17.46
N PRO A 68 9.66 2.60 -16.82
CA PRO A 68 8.85 1.62 -16.12
C PRO A 68 8.12 2.24 -14.92
N LEU A 69 6.97 1.68 -14.55
CA LEU A 69 6.23 2.10 -13.37
C LEU A 69 7.14 2.05 -12.13
N ASN A 70 7.18 3.13 -11.37
CA ASN A 70 8.16 3.36 -10.29
C ASN A 70 8.22 2.21 -9.26
N ILE A 71 7.07 1.68 -8.85
CA ILE A 71 7.01 0.52 -7.95
C ILE A 71 7.66 -0.73 -8.57
N LEU A 72 7.47 -0.98 -9.86
CA LEU A 72 8.06 -2.14 -10.52
C LEU A 72 9.58 -2.00 -10.64
N ALA A 73 10.06 -0.78 -10.89
CA ALA A 73 11.49 -0.46 -10.94
C ALA A 73 12.16 -0.61 -9.55
N THR A 74 11.47 -0.20 -8.47
CA THR A 74 11.96 -0.34 -7.08
C THR A 74 12.08 -1.79 -6.64
N PHE A 75 11.24 -2.69 -7.19
CA PHE A 75 11.20 -4.11 -6.85
C PHE A 75 11.68 -5.03 -7.99
N ASP A 76 12.82 -4.69 -8.57
CA ASP A 76 13.57 -5.54 -9.53
C ASP A 76 12.75 -5.97 -10.74
N LEU A 77 12.16 -5.01 -11.45
CA LEU A 77 11.71 -5.27 -12.81
C LEU A 77 12.95 -5.74 -13.62
N PRO A 78 12.90 -6.91 -14.29
CA PRO A 78 14.00 -7.34 -15.14
C PRO A 78 14.36 -6.25 -16.15
N GLU A 79 15.62 -5.84 -16.18
CA GLU A 79 16.11 -4.93 -17.24
C GLU A 79 15.83 -5.59 -18.58
N MET A 80 15.06 -4.94 -19.43
CA MET A 80 14.71 -5.47 -20.77
C MET A 80 15.83 -5.22 -21.79
N THR A 81 17.08 -5.29 -21.36
CA THR A 81 18.25 -5.28 -22.24
C THR A 81 18.59 -6.72 -22.65
N PRO A 82 18.96 -6.97 -23.91
CA PRO A 82 19.04 -8.32 -24.46
C PRO A 82 20.09 -9.26 -23.82
N ASN A 83 20.91 -8.79 -22.88
CA ASN A 83 22.02 -9.53 -22.28
C ASN A 83 22.02 -9.54 -20.74
N CYS A 84 20.87 -9.43 -20.07
CA CYS A 84 20.85 -9.44 -18.61
C CYS A 84 20.72 -10.87 -18.06
N ASP A 85 21.86 -11.53 -17.83
CA ASP A 85 21.94 -12.89 -17.26
C ASP A 85 21.79 -12.96 -15.74
N SER A 86 21.70 -11.82 -15.04
CA SER A 86 21.58 -11.82 -13.58
C SER A 86 20.56 -10.80 -13.08
N ARG A 87 19.62 -11.26 -12.23
CA ARG A 87 18.82 -10.37 -11.41
C ARG A 87 19.73 -9.67 -10.41
N ARG A 88 19.81 -8.34 -10.46
CA ARG A 88 20.44 -7.57 -9.39
C ARG A 88 19.51 -7.61 -8.18
N GLU A 89 19.99 -8.14 -7.06
CA GLU A 89 19.32 -7.98 -5.77
C GLU A 89 19.47 -6.53 -5.34
N THR A 90 18.38 -5.78 -5.35
CA THR A 90 18.37 -4.39 -4.90
C THR A 90 18.39 -4.27 -3.39
N THR A 91 18.95 -3.19 -2.94
CA THR A 91 19.21 -2.90 -1.53
C THR A 91 17.89 -2.75 -0.77
N VAL A 92 17.65 -3.61 0.20
CA VAL A 92 16.48 -3.66 1.09
C VAL A 92 16.11 -2.29 1.69
N ALA A 93 17.07 -1.40 1.93
CA ALA A 93 16.86 -0.10 2.51
C ALA A 93 15.98 0.83 1.65
N THR A 94 16.19 0.88 0.33
CA THR A 94 15.38 1.70 -0.58
C THR A 94 13.93 1.20 -0.68
N GLN A 95 13.75 -0.11 -0.67
CA GLN A 95 12.43 -0.74 -0.70
C GLN A 95 11.65 -0.46 0.59
N SER A 96 12.29 -0.60 1.75
CA SER A 96 11.67 -0.29 3.05
C SER A 96 11.29 1.20 3.15
N LEU A 97 12.16 2.09 2.68
CA LEU A 97 11.92 3.53 2.69
C LEU A 97 10.75 3.91 1.75
N TRP A 98 10.62 3.22 0.64
CA TRP A 98 9.49 3.39 -0.27
C TRP A 98 8.15 3.07 0.41
N PHE A 99 8.04 1.95 1.16
CA PHE A 99 6.83 1.61 1.90
C PHE A 99 6.43 2.67 2.94
N LEU A 100 7.39 3.38 3.50
CA LEU A 100 7.11 4.39 4.54
C LEU A 100 6.70 5.75 3.97
N ASN A 101 7.08 6.06 2.72
CA ASN A 101 6.93 7.42 2.17
C ASN A 101 6.05 7.50 0.91
N ASP A 102 5.65 6.37 0.32
CA ASP A 102 4.85 6.40 -0.90
C ASP A 102 3.38 6.69 -0.60
N ASP A 103 2.81 7.71 -1.26
CA ASP A 103 1.43 8.15 -1.05
C ASP A 103 0.40 7.06 -1.33
N GLN A 104 0.66 6.19 -2.31
CA GLN A 104 -0.24 5.08 -2.63
C GLN A 104 -0.28 4.06 -1.48
N ILE A 105 0.87 3.76 -0.87
CA ILE A 105 0.94 2.88 0.31
C ILE A 105 0.23 3.49 1.50
N ILE A 106 0.43 4.80 1.73
CA ILE A 106 -0.26 5.54 2.80
C ILE A 106 -1.77 5.45 2.61
N GLN A 107 -2.28 5.65 1.39
CA GLN A 107 -3.70 5.54 1.09
C GLN A 107 -4.23 4.11 1.30
N LEU A 108 -3.55 3.09 0.77
CA LEU A 108 -3.94 1.69 0.88
C LEU A 108 -3.96 1.20 2.34
N THR A 109 -2.98 1.61 3.14
CA THR A 109 -2.93 1.23 4.57
C THR A 109 -3.99 1.97 5.40
N ASN A 110 -4.31 3.22 5.07
CA ASN A 110 -5.43 3.93 5.68
C ASN A 110 -6.77 3.22 5.35
N GLN A 111 -7.00 2.85 4.10
CA GLN A 111 -8.19 2.09 3.69
C GLN A 111 -8.29 0.73 4.40
N LEU A 112 -7.17 0.02 4.52
CA LEU A 112 -7.10 -1.25 5.26
C LEU A 112 -7.50 -1.04 6.72
N SER A 113 -6.97 0.00 7.37
CA SER A 113 -7.28 0.33 8.74
C SER A 113 -8.77 0.65 8.92
N GLU A 114 -9.35 1.50 8.07
CA GLU A 114 -10.78 1.83 8.09
C GLU A 114 -11.65 0.57 7.98
N ARG A 115 -11.33 -0.32 7.02
CA ARG A 115 -12.04 -1.60 6.85
C ARG A 115 -11.96 -2.48 8.10
N LEU A 116 -10.79 -2.54 8.76
CA LEU A 116 -10.60 -3.32 9.98
C LEU A 116 -11.38 -2.74 11.16
N PHE A 117 -11.47 -1.42 11.29
CA PHE A 117 -12.27 -0.76 12.31
C PHE A 117 -13.77 -0.97 12.07
N THR A 118 -14.23 -0.84 10.84
CA THR A 118 -15.63 -1.12 10.47
C THR A 118 -16.02 -2.58 10.73
N LYS A 119 -15.13 -3.52 10.38
CA LYS A 119 -15.42 -4.97 10.54
C LYS A 119 -15.35 -5.44 11.99
N TYR A 120 -14.48 -4.81 12.79
CA TYR A 120 -14.22 -5.20 14.18
C TYR A 120 -14.17 -3.97 15.10
N PRO A 121 -15.30 -3.25 15.33
CA PRO A 121 -15.30 -1.97 16.05
C PRO A 121 -14.58 -2.10 17.40
N ASP A 122 -15.03 -2.83 18.37
CA ASP A 122 -14.45 -2.88 19.71
C ASP A 122 -13.46 -4.05 19.95
N LYS A 123 -12.94 -4.66 18.88
CA LYS A 123 -12.17 -5.90 18.97
C LYS A 123 -10.71 -5.69 18.54
N LYS A 124 -9.93 -4.90 19.32
CA LYS A 124 -8.50 -4.60 19.06
C LYS A 124 -7.69 -5.85 18.67
N ASN A 125 -7.81 -6.94 19.43
CA ASN A 125 -7.07 -8.17 19.15
C ASN A 125 -7.47 -8.84 17.83
N LYS A 126 -8.75 -8.77 17.44
CA LYS A 126 -9.19 -9.30 16.14
C LYS A 126 -8.68 -8.45 14.99
N ARG A 127 -8.67 -7.11 15.12
CA ARG A 127 -8.06 -6.23 14.12
C ARG A 127 -6.59 -6.58 13.91
N LEU A 128 -5.83 -6.72 15.00
CA LEU A 128 -4.42 -7.04 14.95
C LEU A 128 -4.13 -8.42 14.36
N ASN A 129 -4.87 -9.45 14.79
CA ASN A 129 -4.74 -10.80 14.24
C ASN A 129 -5.07 -10.82 12.74
N THR A 130 -6.12 -10.11 12.31
CA THR A 130 -6.49 -10.03 10.90
C THR A 130 -5.41 -9.31 10.09
N LEU A 131 -4.85 -8.22 10.61
CA LEU A 131 -3.73 -7.50 9.97
C LEU A 131 -2.54 -8.45 9.77
N PHE A 132 -2.10 -9.15 10.81
CA PHE A 132 -0.98 -10.09 10.73
C PHE A 132 -1.26 -11.28 9.81
N SER A 133 -2.45 -11.84 9.87
CA SER A 133 -2.86 -12.92 8.98
C SER A 133 -2.85 -12.49 7.51
N ARG A 134 -3.22 -11.25 7.23
CA ARG A 134 -3.19 -10.70 5.86
C ARG A 134 -1.78 -10.45 5.36
N LEU A 135 -0.89 -9.95 6.20
CA LEU A 135 0.48 -9.59 5.81
C LEU A 135 1.44 -10.78 5.85
N TYR A 136 1.27 -11.69 6.80
CA TYR A 136 2.24 -12.74 7.09
C TYR A 136 1.66 -14.16 7.15
N SER A 137 0.35 -14.32 6.89
CA SER A 137 -0.38 -15.59 7.01
C SER A 137 -0.30 -16.23 8.40
N THR A 138 0.09 -15.47 9.42
CA THR A 138 0.24 -15.93 10.82
C THR A 138 -0.37 -14.93 11.80
N ASN A 139 -0.52 -15.34 13.06
CA ASN A 139 -0.86 -14.43 14.15
C ASN A 139 0.40 -13.83 14.77
N PRO A 140 0.32 -12.63 15.40
CA PRO A 140 1.45 -12.05 16.12
C PRO A 140 1.83 -12.92 17.33
N ARG A 141 3.13 -13.12 17.54
CA ARG A 141 3.68 -13.84 18.70
C ARG A 141 3.45 -13.03 19.98
N PRO A 142 3.48 -13.67 21.19
CA PRO A 142 3.28 -12.94 22.45
C PRO A 142 4.24 -11.74 22.62
N ALA A 143 5.52 -11.90 22.32
CA ALA A 143 6.52 -10.83 22.39
C ALA A 143 6.21 -9.69 21.41
N GLU A 144 5.79 -10.01 20.18
CA GLU A 144 5.38 -9.02 19.17
C GLU A 144 4.16 -8.22 19.63
N ARG A 145 3.20 -8.85 20.33
CA ARG A 145 1.98 -8.17 20.82
C ARG A 145 2.31 -7.03 21.80
N ASN A 146 3.28 -7.23 22.69
CA ASN A 146 3.69 -6.19 23.64
C ASN A 146 4.31 -5.01 22.91
N LEU A 147 5.27 -5.28 22.01
CA LEU A 147 5.91 -4.24 21.19
C LEU A 147 4.90 -3.46 20.35
N ILE A 148 3.95 -4.16 19.72
CA ILE A 148 2.90 -3.55 18.91
C ILE A 148 1.96 -2.70 19.77
N SER A 149 1.61 -3.18 20.98
CA SER A 149 0.76 -2.41 21.88
C SER A 149 1.40 -1.08 22.28
N ASP A 150 2.69 -1.10 22.60
CA ASP A 150 3.46 0.09 22.94
C ASP A 150 3.63 1.02 21.74
N PHE A 151 3.90 0.46 20.56
CA PHE A 151 3.97 1.22 19.32
C PHE A 151 2.65 1.94 19.02
N LEU A 152 1.52 1.22 19.04
CA LEU A 152 0.21 1.79 18.75
C LEU A 152 -0.14 2.90 19.75
N LYS A 153 0.16 2.73 21.04
CA LYS A 153 -0.06 3.75 22.05
C LYS A 153 0.73 5.02 21.76
N ARG A 154 2.03 4.90 21.48
CA ARG A 154 2.89 6.05 21.14
C ARG A 154 2.43 6.76 19.87
N GLN A 155 2.03 6.00 18.84
CA GLN A 155 1.53 6.58 17.59
C GLN A 155 0.18 7.29 17.80
N GLU A 156 -0.73 6.71 18.58
CA GLU A 156 -2.00 7.34 18.94
C GLU A 156 -1.77 8.66 19.66
N GLU A 157 -0.91 8.69 20.69
CA GLU A 157 -0.53 9.90 21.40
C GLU A 157 0.11 10.96 20.50
N HIS A 158 0.97 10.53 19.56
CA HIS A 158 1.58 11.42 18.58
C HIS A 158 0.52 12.08 17.68
N PHE A 159 -0.40 11.30 17.13
CA PHE A 159 -1.46 11.83 16.27
C PHE A 159 -2.48 12.68 17.03
N GLN A 160 -2.71 12.43 18.31
CA GLN A 160 -3.55 13.29 19.15
C GLN A 160 -2.93 14.67 19.38
N ARG A 161 -1.62 14.78 19.39
CA ARG A 161 -0.87 16.05 19.57
C ARG A 161 -0.61 16.79 18.26
N ASP A 162 -0.89 16.18 17.12
CA ASP A 162 -0.69 16.81 15.81
C ASP A 162 -1.60 18.02 15.65
N GLN A 163 -0.99 19.21 15.45
CA GLN A 163 -1.68 20.49 15.35
C GLN A 163 -2.07 20.85 13.90
N ASN A 164 -1.87 19.97 12.94
CA ASN A 164 -2.30 20.20 11.58
C ASN A 164 -3.83 20.45 11.53
N SER A 165 -4.24 21.57 10.94
CA SER A 165 -5.63 22.03 10.95
C SER A 165 -6.61 21.03 10.33
N ASP A 166 -6.23 20.38 9.25
CA ASP A 166 -7.08 19.41 8.55
C ASP A 166 -7.16 18.08 9.31
N TRP A 167 -6.06 17.70 9.97
CA TRP A 167 -6.05 16.57 10.88
C TRP A 167 -6.93 16.81 12.10
N GLN A 168 -6.88 18.00 12.70
CA GLN A 168 -7.75 18.37 13.84
C GLN A 168 -9.24 18.37 13.46
N LYS A 169 -9.60 18.80 12.24
CA LYS A 169 -10.96 18.67 11.73
C LYS A 169 -11.39 17.19 11.64
N LYS A 170 -10.51 16.34 11.12
CA LYS A 170 -10.76 14.89 11.00
C LYS A 170 -10.91 14.24 12.37
N MET A 171 -10.09 14.60 13.36
CA MET A 171 -10.17 14.12 14.74
C MET A 171 -11.49 14.49 15.43
N LYS A 172 -12.02 15.71 15.16
CA LYS A 172 -13.33 16.14 15.68
C LYS A 172 -14.49 15.36 15.06
N ALA A 173 -14.38 15.00 13.78
CA ALA A 173 -15.40 14.24 13.06
C ALA A 173 -15.38 12.74 13.39
N ASP A 174 -14.21 12.19 13.70
CA ASP A 174 -14.01 10.77 14.02
C ASP A 174 -13.13 10.60 15.27
N PRO A 175 -13.72 10.29 16.43
CA PRO A 175 -12.97 10.08 17.68
C PRO A 175 -11.94 8.95 17.63
N GLU A 176 -12.06 8.02 16.67
CA GLU A 176 -11.12 6.93 16.48
C GLU A 176 -10.04 7.22 15.42
N ALA A 177 -10.02 8.42 14.82
CA ALA A 177 -9.10 8.78 13.75
C ALA A 177 -7.62 8.56 14.11
N SER A 178 -7.20 8.90 15.34
CA SER A 178 -5.82 8.66 15.82
C SER A 178 -5.48 7.18 15.90
N LYS A 179 -6.40 6.36 16.39
CA LYS A 179 -6.23 4.90 16.47
C LYS A 179 -6.18 4.27 15.09
N LYS A 180 -7.05 4.71 14.18
CA LYS A 180 -7.06 4.24 12.79
C LYS A 180 -5.75 4.58 12.09
N ARG A 181 -5.26 5.82 12.25
CA ARG A 181 -3.98 6.23 11.67
C ARG A 181 -2.79 5.49 12.29
N ALA A 182 -2.79 5.24 13.60
CA ALA A 182 -1.79 4.43 14.27
C ALA A 182 -1.74 2.99 13.71
N LEU A 183 -2.91 2.37 13.47
CA LEU A 183 -2.99 1.03 12.87
C LEU A 183 -2.50 1.03 11.40
N ALA A 184 -2.81 2.08 10.64
CA ALA A 184 -2.31 2.24 9.27
C ALA A 184 -0.78 2.38 9.23
N THR A 185 -0.20 3.18 10.14
CA THR A 185 1.26 3.31 10.28
C THR A 185 1.90 1.98 10.69
N LEU A 186 1.26 1.21 11.58
CA LEU A 186 1.73 -0.15 11.90
C LEU A 186 1.75 -1.03 10.64
N ALA A 187 0.70 -0.98 9.82
CA ALA A 187 0.65 -1.76 8.57
C ALA A 187 1.81 -1.39 7.63
N GLN A 188 2.14 -0.09 7.49
CA GLN A 188 3.29 0.38 6.70
C GLN A 188 4.62 -0.19 7.22
N VAL A 189 4.86 -0.11 8.55
CA VAL A 189 6.08 -0.64 9.18
C VAL A 189 6.19 -2.14 8.98
N LEU A 190 5.08 -2.87 9.09
CA LEU A 190 5.06 -4.31 8.86
C LEU A 190 5.33 -4.65 7.37
N MET A 191 4.78 -3.89 6.42
CA MET A 191 5.06 -4.04 4.99
C MET A 191 6.52 -3.70 4.64
N ALA A 192 7.13 -2.75 5.35
CA ALA A 192 8.53 -2.38 5.17
C ALA A 192 9.53 -3.41 5.74
N SER A 193 9.04 -4.43 6.43
CA SER A 193 9.90 -5.45 7.04
C SER A 193 10.34 -6.53 6.04
N ASN A 194 11.50 -7.13 6.28
CA ASN A 194 12.00 -8.26 5.49
C ASN A 194 11.01 -9.42 5.44
N ARG A 195 10.26 -9.65 6.53
CA ARG A 195 9.24 -10.71 6.60
C ARG A 195 8.11 -10.55 5.59
N PHE A 196 7.81 -9.32 5.15
CA PHE A 196 6.83 -9.05 4.11
C PHE A 196 7.43 -9.18 2.70
N LEU A 197 8.67 -8.74 2.54
CA LEU A 197 9.36 -8.69 1.25
C LEU A 197 9.86 -10.05 0.78
N TYR A 198 10.32 -10.88 1.71
CA TYR A 198 10.84 -12.22 1.44
C TYR A 198 9.84 -13.24 1.97
N ILE A 199 9.19 -13.93 1.04
CA ILE A 199 8.34 -15.09 1.34
C ILE A 199 9.27 -16.31 1.27
N ASP A 200 9.60 -16.87 2.43
CA ASP A 200 10.30 -18.16 2.54
C ASP A 200 9.34 -19.32 2.21
#